data_656f06b3ef0a5edb51840e27d6beba55
#
_entry.id   656f06b3ef0a5edb51840e27d6beba55
#
_cell.length_a   1.000
_cell.length_b   1.000
_cell.length_c   1.000
_cell.angle_alpha   90.00
_cell.angle_beta   90.00
_cell.angle_gamma   90.00
#
_symmetry.space_group_name_H-M   'P 1'
#
loop_
_entity.id
_entity.type
_entity.pdbx_description
1 polymer ?
#
loop_
_entity_poly.entity_id
_entity_poly.type
_entity_poly.pdbx_seq_one_letter_code
_entity_poly.pdbx_strand_id
1 'polypeptide(L)'
;MKNMKGKGFFLFAGAIIFFTSCSHNINPGKPALSATDFKLDSLPDSEINIPVLADLRPIYAMAEKNVDTLYTSPNYPNDWVMDGCSVRYKYTFRRSPLEVNADGTSLNLGFTGYYKVIGSTRLCVNGTVASPWTPPCKCGFGEGERKVKVSFSNTFGIQPDYKFRLSVNRLEPKPLNKCEVCFWGQDITEHVMNNLKEELDAAKNNIENTYGLVDLKPRFQQVWDQLNKVYSVYNMGWLQINPQRVRINAMYAYNDSLNIYLGLSAKPVISFEKPPEKTLPLPSLDVFPGTPGFNIFVDAVLQYDSLSNILNQQLAGKEFDLNKGPVKKTFIIKQCKLSGTGNEKMIIKVNFGGSADGVAYFTGKPVYDEQQNLIQINDLDFDVKTRDKFLRTAGWLFNRKIVTEISKYAKFDLTFFIDAARFNMNNQLNQEWVKGIRGYGSLAGIRLVGIYPLSQYLVVRSNWSGFLSVKVDAIDFSL
;
A
#
# COMPACT_ATOMS: atom_id res chain seq x y z
N MET A 1 57.57 -57.57 -91.54
CA MET A 1 58.81 -57.28 -90.72
C MET A 1 58.35 -56.74 -89.38
N LYS A 2 58.84 -57.42 -88.32
CA LYS A 2 59.06 -57.05 -86.94
C LYS A 2 57.85 -56.61 -86.05
N ASN A 3 57.42 -57.51 -85.19
CA ASN A 3 57.70 -57.61 -83.73
C ASN A 3 57.28 -56.36 -82.93
N MET A 4 56.44 -56.47 -81.89
CA MET A 4 56.72 -57.11 -80.62
C MET A 4 55.65 -56.74 -79.54
N LYS A 5 55.27 -57.69 -78.73
CA LYS A 5 55.02 -57.70 -77.26
C LYS A 5 54.14 -56.59 -76.71
N GLY A 6 52.98 -56.70 -76.20
CA GLY A 6 52.59 -57.47 -75.03
C GLY A 6 52.94 -56.83 -73.69
N LYS A 7 52.00 -56.12 -72.98
CA LYS A 7 51.97 -56.01 -71.52
C LYS A 7 50.54 -55.81 -71.06
N GLY A 8 50.09 -56.75 -70.25
CA GLY A 8 48.81 -56.65 -69.62
C GLY A 8 48.78 -55.55 -68.53
N PHE A 9 47.69 -54.86 -68.48
CA PHE A 9 47.39 -53.88 -67.45
C PHE A 9 46.20 -54.38 -66.63
N PHE A 10 46.52 -54.87 -65.44
CA PHE A 10 45.55 -55.21 -64.40
C PHE A 10 44.86 -53.95 -63.86
N LEU A 11 43.57 -53.76 -64.16
CA LEU A 11 42.72 -52.72 -63.55
C LEU A 11 42.25 -53.25 -62.21
N PHE A 12 42.89 -52.73 -61.15
CA PHE A 12 42.38 -52.83 -59.77
C PHE A 12 41.20 -51.88 -59.59
N ALA A 13 39.99 -52.40 -59.65
CA ALA A 13 38.79 -51.63 -59.29
C ALA A 13 38.71 -51.51 -57.75
N GLY A 14 39.24 -50.41 -57.25
CA GLY A 14 39.09 -50.02 -55.86
C GLY A 14 37.63 -49.62 -55.58
N ALA A 15 36.85 -50.49 -54.90
CA ALA A 15 35.55 -50.15 -54.38
C ALA A 15 35.69 -49.15 -53.25
N ILE A 16 35.50 -47.85 -53.52
CA ILE A 16 35.35 -46.83 -52.50
C ILE A 16 33.98 -47.00 -51.86
N ILE A 17 33.92 -47.65 -50.71
CA ILE A 17 32.74 -47.74 -49.86
C ILE A 17 32.54 -46.37 -49.25
N PHE A 18 31.67 -45.55 -49.82
CA PHE A 18 31.16 -44.32 -49.14
C PHE A 18 30.30 -44.80 -47.96
N PHE A 19 30.86 -44.73 -46.77
CA PHE A 19 30.08 -44.74 -45.54
C PHE A 19 29.25 -43.45 -45.54
N THR A 20 28.08 -43.47 -46.12
CA THR A 20 27.04 -42.48 -45.85
C THR A 20 26.63 -42.66 -44.39
N SER A 21 27.23 -41.89 -43.50
CA SER A 21 26.73 -41.74 -42.15
C SER A 21 25.33 -41.14 -42.22
N CYS A 22 24.28 -41.99 -42.25
CA CYS A 22 22.93 -41.54 -42.00
C CYS A 22 22.86 -40.98 -40.59
N SER A 23 23.02 -39.68 -40.44
CA SER A 23 22.69 -39.01 -39.17
C SER A 23 21.20 -39.14 -38.95
N HIS A 24 20.77 -40.16 -38.19
CA HIS A 24 19.39 -40.31 -37.79
C HIS A 24 19.04 -39.16 -36.82
N ASN A 25 18.35 -38.15 -37.36
CA ASN A 25 17.80 -37.11 -36.54
C ASN A 25 16.63 -37.66 -35.72
N ILE A 26 16.84 -37.77 -34.41
CA ILE A 26 15.87 -38.37 -33.48
C ILE A 26 14.89 -37.29 -33.03
N ASN A 27 13.68 -37.35 -33.52
CA ASN A 27 12.63 -36.38 -33.21
C ASN A 27 11.37 -37.10 -32.66
N PRO A 28 11.23 -37.21 -31.32
CA PRO A 28 10.03 -37.74 -30.70
C PRO A 28 8.87 -36.72 -30.80
N GLY A 29 7.65 -37.22 -30.75
CA GLY A 29 6.48 -36.35 -30.67
C GLY A 29 6.50 -35.48 -29.41
N LYS A 30 5.98 -34.26 -29.51
CA LYS A 30 5.85 -33.35 -28.37
C LYS A 30 5.01 -34.00 -27.25
N PRO A 31 5.36 -33.78 -25.95
CA PRO A 31 4.50 -34.18 -24.84
C PRO A 31 3.07 -33.66 -25.00
N ALA A 32 2.12 -34.39 -24.49
CA ALA A 32 0.73 -33.94 -24.47
C ALA A 32 0.60 -32.77 -23.50
N LEU A 33 0.00 -31.69 -23.96
CA LEU A 33 -0.44 -30.61 -23.08
C LEU A 33 -1.79 -30.99 -22.47
N SER A 34 -2.10 -30.44 -21.30
CA SER A 34 -3.46 -30.56 -20.77
C SER A 34 -4.46 -29.92 -21.75
N ALA A 35 -5.62 -30.51 -21.89
CA ALA A 35 -6.68 -29.99 -22.78
C ALA A 35 -7.19 -28.63 -22.29
N THR A 36 -7.08 -28.38 -20.97
CA THR A 36 -7.37 -27.11 -20.32
C THR A 36 -6.24 -26.80 -19.36
N ASP A 37 -5.78 -25.56 -19.34
CA ASP A 37 -4.87 -25.12 -18.29
C ASP A 37 -5.51 -25.32 -16.92
N PHE A 38 -4.67 -25.69 -15.95
CA PHE A 38 -5.06 -25.66 -14.55
C PHE A 38 -5.61 -24.28 -14.22
N LYS A 39 -6.86 -24.23 -13.75
CA LYS A 39 -7.47 -22.97 -13.31
C LYS A 39 -6.80 -22.53 -12.03
N LEU A 40 -5.94 -21.54 -12.14
CA LEU A 40 -5.33 -20.93 -10.95
C LEU A 40 -6.43 -20.32 -10.07
N ASP A 41 -6.49 -20.72 -8.81
CA ASP A 41 -7.38 -20.09 -7.84
C ASP A 41 -7.10 -18.59 -7.78
N SER A 42 -8.15 -17.79 -7.58
CA SER A 42 -7.98 -16.34 -7.44
C SER A 42 -6.95 -16.04 -6.35
N LEU A 43 -6.12 -15.02 -6.59
CA LEU A 43 -5.18 -14.54 -5.59
C LEU A 43 -5.96 -14.16 -4.32
N PRO A 44 -5.58 -14.66 -3.14
CA PRO A 44 -6.18 -14.21 -1.87
C PRO A 44 -6.05 -12.71 -1.71
N ASP A 45 -6.99 -12.08 -1.02
CA ASP A 45 -6.89 -10.66 -0.71
C ASP A 45 -5.68 -10.42 0.19
N SER A 46 -4.85 -9.50 -0.23
CA SER A 46 -3.77 -8.97 0.61
C SER A 46 -4.35 -7.94 1.54
N GLU A 47 -3.98 -7.98 2.81
CA GLU A 47 -4.47 -7.07 3.84
C GLU A 47 -3.30 -6.24 4.39
N ILE A 48 -3.48 -4.93 4.36
CA ILE A 48 -2.50 -3.97 4.86
C ILE A 48 -3.24 -3.09 5.87
N ASN A 49 -2.83 -3.15 7.15
CA ASN A 49 -3.44 -2.41 8.26
C ASN A 49 -2.38 -1.53 8.90
N ILE A 50 -2.52 -0.23 8.68
CA ILE A 50 -1.51 0.76 9.04
C ILE A 50 -2.05 1.62 10.18
N PRO A 51 -1.49 1.53 11.40
CA PRO A 51 -1.69 2.54 12.42
C PRO A 51 -0.99 3.83 11.99
N VAL A 52 -1.75 4.91 11.91
CA VAL A 52 -1.29 6.26 11.62
C VAL A 52 -1.41 7.08 12.90
N LEU A 53 -0.32 7.69 13.32
CA LEU A 53 -0.22 8.55 14.50
C LEU A 53 0.00 10.00 14.05
N ALA A 54 -0.98 10.87 14.29
CA ALA A 54 -0.87 12.28 13.97
C ALA A 54 -0.77 13.12 15.26
N ASP A 55 0.27 13.97 15.34
CA ASP A 55 0.44 14.90 16.45
C ASP A 55 -0.60 16.04 16.38
N LEU A 56 -1.39 16.23 17.43
CA LEU A 56 -2.43 17.26 17.51
C LEU A 56 -1.92 18.61 18.03
N ARG A 57 -0.75 18.67 18.62
CA ARG A 57 -0.19 19.90 19.19
C ARG A 57 -0.04 21.04 18.16
N PRO A 58 0.34 20.80 16.90
CA PRO A 58 0.33 21.83 15.87
C PRO A 58 -1.07 22.42 15.63
N ILE A 59 -2.11 21.60 15.72
CA ILE A 59 -3.52 22.03 15.59
C ILE A 59 -3.91 22.91 16.77
N TYR A 60 -3.52 22.54 18.00
CA TYR A 60 -3.76 23.34 19.20
C TYR A 60 -3.07 24.69 19.11
N ALA A 61 -1.80 24.72 18.67
CA ALA A 61 -1.07 25.96 18.48
C ALA A 61 -1.70 26.85 17.39
N MET A 62 -2.20 26.27 16.33
CA MET A 62 -2.93 26.99 15.28
C MET A 62 -4.25 27.58 15.81
N ALA A 63 -5.01 26.82 16.59
CA ALA A 63 -6.24 27.29 17.22
C ALA A 63 -5.95 28.46 18.16
N GLU A 64 -4.93 28.34 19.01
CA GLU A 64 -4.51 29.43 19.91
C GLU A 64 -4.15 30.71 19.15
N LYS A 65 -3.48 30.60 18.02
CA LYS A 65 -3.06 31.75 17.20
C LYS A 65 -4.25 32.42 16.47
N ASN A 66 -5.25 31.63 16.06
CA ASN A 66 -6.33 32.13 15.20
C ASN A 66 -7.58 32.60 15.98
N VAL A 67 -7.66 32.33 17.27
CA VAL A 67 -8.74 32.81 18.13
C VAL A 67 -8.28 34.06 18.86
N ASP A 68 -9.00 35.17 18.67
CA ASP A 68 -8.65 36.44 19.33
C ASP A 68 -8.61 36.28 20.84
N THR A 69 -7.70 37.02 21.46
CA THR A 69 -7.54 37.05 22.94
C THR A 69 -8.31 38.15 23.60
N LEU A 70 -8.70 39.20 22.86
CA LEU A 70 -9.41 40.37 23.34
C LEU A 70 -10.61 40.72 22.46
N TYR A 71 -11.75 40.83 23.06
CA TYR A 71 -13.01 41.24 22.44
C TYR A 71 -13.54 42.48 23.16
N THR A 72 -14.07 43.44 22.43
CA THR A 72 -14.65 44.66 22.99
C THR A 72 -15.95 44.99 22.34
N SER A 73 -16.82 45.74 23.02
CA SER A 73 -17.95 46.37 22.32
C SER A 73 -17.44 47.30 21.22
N PRO A 74 -18.24 47.52 20.14
CA PRO A 74 -17.88 48.35 18.99
C PRO A 74 -17.38 49.72 19.46
N ASN A 75 -16.24 50.17 18.90
CA ASN A 75 -15.57 51.44 19.20
C ASN A 75 -15.32 51.74 20.70
N TYR A 76 -15.15 50.69 21.50
CA TYR A 76 -14.78 50.83 22.91
C TYR A 76 -13.49 51.68 23.08
N PRO A 77 -13.40 52.60 24.04
CA PRO A 77 -14.35 52.93 25.12
C PRO A 77 -15.39 54.03 24.75
N ASN A 78 -15.47 54.45 23.49
CA ASN A 78 -16.23 55.67 23.11
C ASN A 78 -17.71 55.40 22.99
N ASP A 79 -18.10 54.37 22.23
CA ASP A 79 -19.51 54.17 21.89
C ASP A 79 -20.23 53.19 22.84
N TRP A 80 -21.56 53.41 22.93
CA TRP A 80 -22.44 52.54 23.69
C TRP A 80 -23.18 51.59 22.77
N VAL A 81 -23.24 50.32 23.14
CA VAL A 81 -24.17 49.37 22.56
C VAL A 81 -25.55 49.59 23.17
N MET A 82 -26.55 49.69 22.36
CA MET A 82 -27.94 49.84 22.78
C MET A 82 -28.63 48.47 22.80
N ASP A 83 -29.20 48.10 23.96
CA ASP A 83 -30.05 46.94 24.09
C ASP A 83 -31.48 47.45 24.35
N GLY A 84 -32.25 47.53 23.25
CA GLY A 84 -33.54 48.14 23.23
C GLY A 84 -33.56 49.64 23.55
N CYS A 85 -34.66 50.12 24.08
CA CYS A 85 -34.84 51.55 24.44
C CYS A 85 -34.21 51.87 25.81
N SER A 86 -34.14 50.90 26.72
CA SER A 86 -33.95 51.14 28.15
C SER A 86 -32.54 50.80 28.69
N VAL A 87 -31.72 50.10 27.92
CA VAL A 87 -30.38 49.65 28.36
C VAL A 87 -29.31 50.06 27.36
N ARG A 88 -28.18 50.50 27.85
CA ARG A 88 -26.95 50.63 27.06
C ARG A 88 -25.78 50.12 27.85
N TYR A 89 -24.77 49.53 27.14
CA TYR A 89 -23.59 48.97 27.81
C TYR A 89 -22.35 49.09 26.94
N LYS A 90 -21.21 48.90 27.59
CA LYS A 90 -19.89 48.71 26.97
C LYS A 90 -19.22 47.56 27.71
N TYR A 91 -18.39 46.79 27.01
CA TYR A 91 -17.66 45.70 27.63
C TYR A 91 -16.25 45.55 27.07
N THR A 92 -15.41 44.92 27.85
CA THR A 92 -14.18 44.28 27.45
C THR A 92 -14.21 42.84 27.94
N PHE A 93 -13.77 41.95 27.10
CA PHE A 93 -13.65 40.54 27.41
C PHE A 93 -12.31 40.04 26.89
N ARG A 94 -11.48 39.46 27.75
CA ARG A 94 -10.26 38.77 27.34
C ARG A 94 -10.29 37.33 27.78
N ARG A 95 -9.73 36.42 26.96
CA ARG A 95 -9.62 35.01 27.32
C ARG A 95 -8.23 34.66 27.88
N SER A 96 -8.17 33.59 28.69
CA SER A 96 -6.92 32.87 28.99
C SER A 96 -6.45 32.15 27.74
N PRO A 97 -5.23 31.57 27.72
CA PRO A 97 -4.85 30.56 26.73
C PRO A 97 -5.91 29.45 26.62
N LEU A 98 -6.06 28.87 25.42
CA LEU A 98 -6.98 27.78 25.19
C LEU A 98 -6.49 26.50 25.89
N GLU A 99 -7.37 25.87 26.64
CA GLU A 99 -7.17 24.55 27.21
C GLU A 99 -7.78 23.55 26.24
N VAL A 100 -6.95 22.87 25.45
CA VAL A 100 -7.41 21.88 24.46
C VAL A 100 -7.01 20.50 24.93
N ASN A 101 -7.97 19.59 24.91
CA ASN A 101 -7.76 18.18 25.24
C ASN A 101 -8.58 17.31 24.29
N ALA A 102 -7.92 16.36 23.64
CA ALA A 102 -8.56 15.39 22.76
C ALA A 102 -8.55 14.01 23.43
N ASP A 103 -9.72 13.37 23.49
CA ASP A 103 -9.89 12.03 24.05
C ASP A 103 -11.00 11.28 23.30
N GLY A 104 -10.71 10.04 22.89
CA GLY A 104 -11.62 9.26 22.05
C GLY A 104 -11.98 10.00 20.76
N THR A 105 -13.24 10.19 20.48
CA THR A 105 -13.76 10.95 19.34
C THR A 105 -14.11 12.39 19.71
N SER A 106 -13.70 12.85 20.90
CA SER A 106 -14.03 14.17 21.43
C SER A 106 -12.80 15.08 21.43
N LEU A 107 -13.03 16.33 21.06
CA LEU A 107 -12.08 17.43 21.16
C LEU A 107 -12.69 18.47 22.09
N ASN A 108 -12.21 18.52 23.33
CA ASN A 108 -12.67 19.46 24.33
C ASN A 108 -11.79 20.71 24.28
N LEU A 109 -12.45 21.86 24.23
CA LEU A 109 -11.80 23.16 24.24
C LEU A 109 -12.40 24.00 25.38
N GLY A 110 -11.56 24.65 26.17
CA GLY A 110 -12.00 25.51 27.24
C GLY A 110 -11.09 26.69 27.42
N PHE A 111 -11.61 27.72 28.07
CA PHE A 111 -10.85 28.85 28.54
C PHE A 111 -11.56 29.59 29.69
N THR A 112 -10.81 30.41 30.43
CA THR A 112 -11.39 31.34 31.38
C THR A 112 -11.49 32.71 30.72
N GLY A 113 -12.71 33.23 30.62
CA GLY A 113 -12.96 34.61 30.20
C GLY A 113 -12.89 35.55 31.37
N TYR A 114 -12.26 36.72 31.17
CA TYR A 114 -12.17 37.81 32.09
C TYR A 114 -12.89 39.02 31.50
N TYR A 115 -13.90 39.54 32.18
CA TYR A 115 -14.69 40.58 31.60
C TYR A 115 -14.94 41.75 32.55
N LYS A 116 -15.21 42.90 31.95
CA LYS A 116 -15.65 44.14 32.60
C LYS A 116 -16.82 44.68 31.81
N VAL A 117 -17.83 45.15 32.52
CA VAL A 117 -19.04 45.72 31.90
C VAL A 117 -19.32 47.09 32.55
N ILE A 118 -19.64 48.05 31.73
CA ILE A 118 -20.20 49.34 32.13
C ILE A 118 -21.57 49.47 31.52
N GLY A 119 -22.60 49.67 32.31
CA GLY A 119 -23.97 49.79 31.85
C GLY A 119 -24.67 51.03 32.39
N SER A 120 -25.74 51.47 31.73
CA SER A 120 -26.62 52.53 32.15
C SER A 120 -28.02 52.22 31.67
N THR A 121 -29.00 52.52 32.47
CA THR A 121 -30.43 52.28 32.15
C THR A 121 -31.22 53.58 32.13
N ARG A 122 -32.37 53.54 31.47
CA ARG A 122 -33.38 54.63 31.51
C ARG A 122 -34.77 54.03 31.44
N LEU A 123 -35.77 54.80 31.89
CA LEU A 123 -37.16 54.41 31.80
C LEU A 123 -37.66 54.61 30.36
N CYS A 124 -38.31 53.58 29.79
CA CYS A 124 -39.00 53.63 28.52
C CYS A 124 -40.40 53.10 28.73
N VAL A 125 -41.41 53.80 28.18
CA VAL A 125 -42.80 53.41 28.23
C VAL A 125 -43.28 53.30 26.78
N ASN A 126 -43.74 52.10 26.36
CA ASN A 126 -44.17 51.81 24.97
C ASN A 126 -43.13 52.25 23.91
N GLY A 127 -41.83 52.05 24.17
CA GLY A 127 -40.74 52.41 23.23
C GLY A 127 -40.36 53.91 23.30
N THR A 128 -41.08 54.75 24.07
CA THR A 128 -40.77 56.18 24.22
C THR A 128 -39.96 56.42 25.46
N VAL A 129 -38.91 57.24 25.33
CA VAL A 129 -37.99 57.60 26.44
C VAL A 129 -38.72 58.43 27.44
N ALA A 130 -38.80 57.98 28.71
CA ALA A 130 -39.46 58.64 29.81
C ALA A 130 -38.53 59.21 30.87
N SER A 131 -37.23 58.85 30.88
CA SER A 131 -36.24 59.41 31.81
C SER A 131 -34.87 59.57 31.12
N PRO A 132 -33.98 60.42 31.65
CA PRO A 132 -32.58 60.45 31.27
C PRO A 132 -31.89 59.14 31.66
N TRP A 133 -30.71 58.93 31.12
CA TRP A 133 -29.83 57.78 31.49
C TRP A 133 -29.37 57.92 32.97
N THR A 134 -29.42 56.81 33.70
CA THR A 134 -28.80 56.71 35.04
C THR A 134 -27.29 56.90 34.93
N PRO A 135 -26.62 57.29 36.02
CA PRO A 135 -25.15 57.25 36.11
C PRO A 135 -24.67 55.83 35.73
N PRO A 136 -23.56 55.71 34.97
CA PRO A 136 -23.05 54.40 34.56
C PRO A 136 -22.62 53.54 35.77
N CYS A 137 -23.11 52.32 35.79
CA CYS A 137 -22.76 51.31 36.78
C CYS A 137 -21.68 50.38 36.19
N LYS A 138 -20.78 49.92 37.03
CA LYS A 138 -19.57 49.18 36.62
C LYS A 138 -19.49 47.85 37.35
N CYS A 139 -19.09 46.80 36.61
CA CYS A 139 -18.77 45.50 37.12
C CYS A 139 -17.37 45.10 36.63
N GLY A 140 -16.54 44.58 37.50
CA GLY A 140 -15.16 44.20 37.18
C GLY A 140 -14.14 45.36 37.13
N PHE A 141 -14.51 46.54 37.63
CA PHE A 141 -13.64 47.69 37.77
C PHE A 141 -13.37 47.98 39.25
N GLY A 142 -12.11 48.12 39.63
CA GLY A 142 -11.74 48.41 41.04
C GLY A 142 -11.70 47.18 41.94
N GLU A 143 -12.49 46.20 41.69
CA GLU A 143 -12.60 44.92 42.41
C GLU A 143 -12.03 43.71 41.65
N GLY A 144 -11.39 43.94 40.55
CA GLY A 144 -10.87 42.91 39.64
C GLY A 144 -11.87 42.44 38.58
N GLU A 145 -11.36 41.95 37.50
CA GLU A 145 -12.18 41.42 36.39
C GLU A 145 -13.03 40.26 36.85
N ARG A 146 -14.26 40.18 36.35
CA ARG A 146 -15.15 39.03 36.57
C ARG A 146 -14.71 37.88 35.71
N LYS A 147 -14.94 36.65 36.16
CA LYS A 147 -14.48 35.44 35.52
C LYS A 147 -15.65 34.57 35.12
N VAL A 148 -15.53 33.95 33.96
CA VAL A 148 -16.48 32.94 33.44
C VAL A 148 -15.70 31.78 32.83
N LYS A 149 -16.07 30.54 33.12
CA LYS A 149 -15.54 29.34 32.44
C LYS A 149 -16.38 29.09 31.20
N VAL A 150 -15.70 29.06 30.05
CA VAL A 150 -16.30 28.72 28.74
C VAL A 150 -15.72 27.36 28.30
N SER A 151 -16.57 26.49 27.82
CA SER A 151 -16.18 25.16 27.38
C SER A 151 -16.99 24.73 26.18
N PHE A 152 -16.32 24.00 25.27
CA PHE A 152 -16.90 23.31 24.14
C PHE A 152 -16.52 21.83 24.20
N SER A 153 -17.45 20.97 23.84
CA SER A 153 -17.22 19.54 23.68
C SER A 153 -17.57 19.17 22.25
N ASN A 154 -16.54 19.05 21.43
CA ASN A 154 -16.70 18.81 20.00
C ASN A 154 -16.51 17.32 19.72
N THR A 155 -17.22 16.79 18.73
CA THR A 155 -17.02 15.42 18.24
C THR A 155 -16.59 15.43 16.80
N PHE A 156 -15.72 14.50 16.42
CA PHE A 156 -15.24 14.38 15.07
C PHE A 156 -15.30 12.93 14.57
N GLY A 157 -15.36 12.79 13.26
CA GLY A 157 -15.40 11.48 12.61
C GLY A 157 -15.26 11.59 11.09
N ILE A 158 -15.08 10.45 10.43
CA ILE A 158 -15.10 10.37 8.98
C ILE A 158 -16.25 9.50 8.52
N GLN A 159 -16.90 9.91 7.43
CA GLN A 159 -18.04 9.22 6.83
C GLN A 159 -17.60 8.29 5.69
N PRO A 160 -18.44 7.31 5.30
CA PRO A 160 -18.11 6.40 4.20
C PRO A 160 -17.85 7.08 2.85
N ASP A 161 -18.33 8.30 2.66
CA ASP A 161 -18.11 9.14 1.46
C ASP A 161 -16.84 10.01 1.55
N TYR A 162 -15.96 9.74 2.54
CA TYR A 162 -14.70 10.47 2.81
C TYR A 162 -14.89 11.89 3.34
N LYS A 163 -16.06 12.24 3.85
CA LYS A 163 -16.25 13.53 4.50
C LYS A 163 -15.89 13.45 5.97
N PHE A 164 -14.94 14.28 6.36
CA PHE A 164 -14.66 14.52 7.78
C PHE A 164 -15.74 15.43 8.34
N ARG A 165 -16.33 15.04 9.46
CA ARG A 165 -17.36 15.82 10.14
C ARG A 165 -16.85 16.24 11.52
N LEU A 166 -16.95 17.54 11.81
CA LEU A 166 -16.77 18.12 13.14
C LEU A 166 -18.12 18.69 13.60
N SER A 167 -18.60 18.22 14.73
CA SER A 167 -19.78 18.78 15.39
C SER A 167 -19.36 19.55 16.61
N VAL A 168 -19.73 20.81 16.69
CA VAL A 168 -19.34 21.72 17.79
C VAL A 168 -20.50 21.82 18.77
N ASN A 169 -20.25 21.47 20.03
CA ASN A 169 -21.24 21.58 21.10
C ASN A 169 -20.71 22.55 22.17
N ARG A 170 -21.35 23.72 22.27
CA ARG A 170 -21.08 24.69 23.34
C ARG A 170 -21.73 24.22 24.64
N LEU A 171 -20.96 24.17 25.70
CA LEU A 171 -21.50 23.97 27.04
C LEU A 171 -21.96 25.29 27.65
N GLU A 172 -22.85 25.25 28.64
CA GLU A 172 -23.30 26.44 29.32
C GLU A 172 -22.12 27.20 29.97
N PRO A 173 -21.93 28.50 29.69
CA PRO A 173 -20.90 29.27 30.34
C PRO A 173 -21.18 29.37 31.85
N LYS A 174 -20.15 29.09 32.64
CA LYS A 174 -20.26 29.07 34.11
C LYS A 174 -19.64 30.31 34.70
N PRO A 175 -20.43 31.27 35.23
CA PRO A 175 -19.88 32.42 35.95
C PRO A 175 -19.14 31.96 37.20
N LEU A 176 -17.92 32.44 37.40
CA LEU A 176 -17.13 32.15 38.59
C LEU A 176 -17.27 33.26 39.63
N ASN A 177 -17.73 34.43 39.21
CA ASN A 177 -18.03 35.57 40.08
C ASN A 177 -19.35 36.20 39.62
N LYS A 178 -20.10 36.73 40.57
CA LYS A 178 -21.28 37.55 40.27
C LYS A 178 -20.88 38.89 39.69
N CYS A 179 -21.68 39.43 38.80
CA CYS A 179 -21.55 40.78 38.26
C CYS A 179 -22.65 41.64 38.91
N GLU A 180 -22.34 42.22 40.04
CA GLU A 180 -23.23 43.15 40.74
C GLU A 180 -22.85 44.57 40.33
N VAL A 181 -23.85 45.36 39.93
CA VAL A 181 -23.69 46.70 39.43
C VAL A 181 -24.48 47.66 40.29
N CYS A 182 -24.05 48.93 40.34
CA CYS A 182 -24.69 50.03 41.04
C CYS A 182 -24.66 49.89 42.59
N PHE A 183 -25.04 50.96 43.23
CA PHE A 183 -25.05 51.10 44.69
C PHE A 183 -25.98 50.10 45.42
N TRP A 184 -26.96 49.58 44.69
CA TRP A 184 -27.99 48.66 45.18
C TRP A 184 -27.60 47.17 45.04
N GLY A 185 -26.43 46.86 44.49
CA GLY A 185 -25.98 45.48 44.31
C GLY A 185 -26.84 44.67 43.33
N GLN A 186 -27.34 45.28 42.29
CA GLN A 186 -28.13 44.58 41.26
C GLN A 186 -27.29 43.53 40.56
N ASP A 187 -27.65 42.26 40.70
CA ASP A 187 -26.99 41.16 40.02
C ASP A 187 -27.46 41.06 38.55
N ILE A 188 -26.53 41.33 37.64
CA ILE A 188 -26.76 41.23 36.17
C ILE A 188 -26.04 40.06 35.56
N THR A 189 -25.56 39.13 36.36
CA THR A 189 -24.75 37.99 35.92
C THR A 189 -25.48 37.18 34.83
N GLU A 190 -26.73 36.87 35.02
CA GLU A 190 -27.54 36.10 34.08
C GLU A 190 -27.67 36.85 32.73
N HIS A 191 -27.92 38.15 32.75
CA HIS A 191 -28.03 38.98 31.54
C HIS A 191 -26.70 38.96 30.74
N VAL A 192 -25.56 39.11 31.43
CA VAL A 192 -24.23 39.05 30.81
C VAL A 192 -23.99 37.66 30.25
N MET A 193 -24.37 36.59 30.96
CA MET A 193 -24.20 35.21 30.46
C MET A 193 -25.08 34.92 29.23
N ASN A 194 -26.30 35.46 29.15
CA ASN A 194 -27.18 35.30 27.97
C ASN A 194 -26.57 35.96 26.73
N ASN A 195 -26.06 37.20 26.86
CA ASN A 195 -25.40 37.87 25.75
C ASN A 195 -24.11 37.14 25.35
N LEU A 196 -23.33 36.64 26.32
CA LEU A 196 -22.16 35.80 26.02
C LEU A 196 -22.53 34.53 25.28
N LYS A 197 -23.66 33.86 25.61
CA LYS A 197 -24.16 32.68 24.87
C LYS A 197 -24.43 32.99 23.42
N GLU A 198 -25.04 34.11 23.12
CA GLU A 198 -25.35 34.52 21.72
C GLU A 198 -24.07 34.69 20.92
N GLU A 199 -23.04 35.34 21.46
CA GLU A 199 -21.73 35.51 20.83
C GLU A 199 -21.01 34.16 20.64
N LEU A 200 -21.06 33.30 21.64
CA LEU A 200 -20.46 31.94 21.57
C LEU A 200 -21.20 31.04 20.58
N ASP A 201 -22.51 31.17 20.45
CA ASP A 201 -23.32 30.43 19.46
C ASP A 201 -23.03 30.93 18.05
N ALA A 202 -22.81 32.24 17.87
CA ALA A 202 -22.37 32.80 16.59
C ALA A 202 -20.97 32.26 16.22
N ALA A 203 -20.05 32.21 17.17
CA ALA A 203 -18.71 31.62 16.98
C ALA A 203 -18.78 30.12 16.67
N LYS A 204 -19.62 29.35 17.38
CA LYS A 204 -19.91 27.94 17.10
C LYS A 204 -20.36 27.75 15.67
N ASN A 205 -21.36 28.51 15.24
CA ASN A 205 -21.93 28.42 13.89
C ASN A 205 -20.87 28.74 12.82
N ASN A 206 -20.03 29.72 13.06
CA ASN A 206 -18.92 30.04 12.15
C ASN A 206 -17.91 28.89 12.03
N ILE A 207 -17.54 28.27 13.14
CA ILE A 207 -16.62 27.10 13.14
C ILE A 207 -17.28 25.93 12.41
N GLU A 208 -18.56 25.62 12.68
CA GLU A 208 -19.26 24.53 11.99
C GLU A 208 -19.43 24.79 10.49
N ASN A 209 -19.71 26.03 10.08
CA ASN A 209 -19.83 26.39 8.67
C ASN A 209 -18.48 26.31 7.93
N THR A 210 -17.38 26.63 8.60
CA THR A 210 -16.05 26.66 7.98
C THR A 210 -15.38 25.29 8.00
N TYR A 211 -15.48 24.57 9.13
CA TYR A 211 -14.70 23.33 9.37
C TYR A 211 -15.58 22.11 9.67
N GLY A 212 -16.90 22.28 9.81
CA GLY A 212 -17.81 21.22 10.21
C GLY A 212 -17.95 20.08 9.18
N LEU A 213 -17.63 20.35 7.93
CA LEU A 213 -17.66 19.34 6.87
C LEU A 213 -16.51 19.58 5.88
N VAL A 214 -15.51 18.72 5.92
CA VAL A 214 -14.36 18.77 5.01
C VAL A 214 -14.39 17.57 4.08
N ASP A 215 -14.40 17.80 2.77
CA ASP A 215 -14.35 16.74 1.76
C ASP A 215 -12.91 16.29 1.55
N LEU A 216 -12.58 15.11 2.08
CA LEU A 216 -11.27 14.46 1.92
C LEU A 216 -11.19 13.58 0.67
N LYS A 217 -12.31 13.34 -0.03
CA LYS A 217 -12.37 12.43 -1.17
C LYS A 217 -11.35 12.76 -2.27
N PRO A 218 -11.11 14.03 -2.64
CA PRO A 218 -10.10 14.36 -3.66
C PRO A 218 -8.67 13.91 -3.25
N ARG A 219 -8.32 14.01 -1.97
CA ARG A 219 -7.02 13.57 -1.46
C ARG A 219 -6.89 12.05 -1.47
N PHE A 220 -7.94 11.34 -1.04
CA PHE A 220 -7.98 9.88 -1.11
C PHE A 220 -7.97 9.37 -2.56
N GLN A 221 -8.66 10.07 -3.48
CA GLN A 221 -8.64 9.73 -4.91
C GLN A 221 -7.23 9.85 -5.49
N GLN A 222 -6.48 10.90 -5.15
CA GLN A 222 -5.09 11.04 -5.59
C GLN A 222 -4.21 9.87 -5.14
N VAL A 223 -4.35 9.43 -3.89
CA VAL A 223 -3.62 8.25 -3.37
C VAL A 223 -4.08 6.98 -4.10
N TRP A 224 -5.39 6.82 -4.30
CA TRP A 224 -5.96 5.69 -5.03
C TRP A 224 -5.45 5.59 -6.46
N ASP A 225 -5.34 6.71 -7.15
CA ASP A 225 -4.80 6.78 -8.51
C ASP A 225 -3.32 6.39 -8.54
N GLN A 226 -2.54 6.77 -7.52
CA GLN A 226 -1.16 6.29 -7.38
C GLN A 226 -1.12 4.77 -7.18
N LEU A 227 -1.95 4.20 -6.31
CA LEU A 227 -2.00 2.76 -6.07
C LEU A 227 -2.40 1.94 -7.31
N ASN A 228 -3.10 2.56 -8.28
CA ASN A 228 -3.48 1.94 -9.55
C ASN A 228 -2.41 2.06 -10.65
N LYS A 229 -1.32 2.79 -10.41
CA LYS A 229 -0.21 2.88 -11.37
C LYS A 229 0.59 1.58 -11.45
N VAL A 230 1.35 1.48 -12.53
CA VAL A 230 2.28 0.37 -12.78
C VAL A 230 3.68 0.81 -12.40
N TYR A 231 4.32 0.07 -11.51
CA TYR A 231 5.64 0.37 -10.99
C TYR A 231 6.69 -0.56 -11.56
N SER A 232 7.84 -0.03 -11.98
CA SER A 232 8.99 -0.84 -12.34
C SER A 232 9.68 -1.39 -11.09
N VAL A 233 9.97 -2.68 -11.06
CA VAL A 233 10.64 -3.36 -9.94
C VAL A 233 11.99 -3.87 -10.42
N TYR A 234 13.03 -3.07 -10.29
CA TYR A 234 14.48 -3.40 -10.46
C TYR A 234 14.78 -4.63 -11.33
N ASN A 235 14.65 -4.55 -12.63
CA ASN A 235 14.88 -5.66 -13.57
C ASN A 235 14.05 -6.95 -13.33
N MET A 236 13.13 -6.93 -12.34
CA MET A 236 12.22 -8.06 -12.05
C MET A 236 10.88 -7.94 -12.76
N GLY A 237 10.63 -6.81 -13.42
CA GLY A 237 9.39 -6.57 -14.15
C GLY A 237 8.58 -5.39 -13.63
N TRP A 238 7.25 -5.53 -13.68
CA TRP A 238 6.29 -4.49 -13.41
C TRP A 238 5.30 -4.93 -12.35
N LEU A 239 5.17 -4.14 -11.28
CA LEU A 239 4.22 -4.36 -10.19
C LEU A 239 2.94 -3.59 -10.45
N GLN A 240 1.81 -4.28 -10.39
CA GLN A 240 0.48 -3.70 -10.20
C GLN A 240 -0.04 -4.06 -8.81
N ILE A 241 -0.44 -3.07 -8.03
CA ILE A 241 -0.96 -3.29 -6.67
C ILE A 241 -2.39 -3.84 -6.72
N ASN A 242 -3.19 -3.44 -7.72
CA ASN A 242 -4.60 -3.81 -7.88
C ASN A 242 -5.40 -3.64 -6.58
N PRO A 243 -5.53 -2.40 -6.06
CA PRO A 243 -6.27 -2.14 -4.83
C PRO A 243 -7.75 -2.48 -5.01
N GLN A 244 -8.39 -3.02 -3.96
CA GLN A 244 -9.77 -3.50 -3.98
C GLN A 244 -10.67 -2.68 -3.05
N ARG A 245 -10.27 -2.50 -1.81
CA ARG A 245 -11.07 -1.85 -0.76
C ARG A 245 -10.19 -0.97 0.11
N VAL A 246 -10.79 0.12 0.63
CA VAL A 246 -10.18 1.01 1.60
C VAL A 246 -11.06 1.06 2.84
N ARG A 247 -10.46 1.12 4.03
CA ARG A 247 -11.19 1.24 5.29
C ARG A 247 -10.52 2.20 6.25
N ILE A 248 -11.33 2.72 7.18
CA ILE A 248 -10.87 3.32 8.42
C ILE A 248 -11.57 2.56 9.55
N ASN A 249 -10.83 1.72 10.28
CA ASN A 249 -11.40 0.87 11.33
C ASN A 249 -11.64 1.64 12.63
N ALA A 250 -10.75 2.59 12.95
CA ALA A 250 -10.87 3.41 14.13
C ALA A 250 -10.19 4.75 13.91
N MET A 251 -10.75 5.79 14.50
CA MET A 251 -10.14 7.11 14.60
C MET A 251 -10.44 7.65 16.00
N TYR A 252 -9.40 7.80 16.82
CA TYR A 252 -9.54 8.29 18.20
C TYR A 252 -8.30 9.03 18.64
N ALA A 253 -8.51 10.03 19.49
CA ALA A 253 -7.44 10.79 20.11
C ALA A 253 -7.02 10.16 21.44
N TYR A 254 -5.73 10.20 21.72
CA TYR A 254 -5.15 9.82 23.00
C TYR A 254 -3.77 10.48 23.18
N ASN A 255 -3.52 11.12 24.33
CA ASN A 255 -2.25 11.78 24.66
C ASN A 255 -1.74 12.72 23.54
N ASP A 256 -2.56 13.69 23.15
CA ASP A 256 -2.26 14.67 22.09
C ASP A 256 -1.93 14.08 20.71
N SER A 257 -2.27 12.82 20.51
CA SER A 257 -2.12 12.13 19.24
C SER A 257 -3.47 11.63 18.72
N LEU A 258 -3.73 11.83 17.44
CA LEU A 258 -4.83 11.21 16.73
C LEU A 258 -4.35 9.88 16.17
N ASN A 259 -4.97 8.79 16.62
CA ASN A 259 -4.71 7.45 16.14
C ASN A 259 -5.74 7.09 15.08
N ILE A 260 -5.29 6.75 13.88
CA ILE A 260 -6.13 6.35 12.76
C ILE A 260 -5.65 4.98 12.28
N TYR A 261 -6.54 4.01 12.19
CA TYR A 261 -6.24 2.70 11.60
C TYR A 261 -6.76 2.65 10.17
N LEU A 262 -5.85 2.85 9.23
CA LEU A 262 -6.13 2.71 7.80
C LEU A 262 -5.96 1.27 7.36
N GLY A 263 -6.83 0.81 6.49
CA GLY A 263 -6.72 -0.51 5.88
C GLY A 263 -6.89 -0.45 4.36
N LEU A 264 -6.14 -1.32 3.70
CA LEU A 264 -6.20 -1.53 2.27
C LEU A 264 -6.25 -3.02 1.99
N SER A 265 -7.19 -3.48 1.15
CA SER A 265 -7.09 -4.79 0.54
C SER A 265 -6.66 -4.66 -0.92
N ALA A 266 -5.83 -5.59 -1.40
CA ALA A 266 -5.26 -5.55 -2.74
C ALA A 266 -4.97 -6.96 -3.28
N LYS A 267 -4.74 -7.06 -4.61
CA LYS A 267 -4.31 -8.28 -5.29
C LYS A 267 -3.06 -8.01 -6.15
N PRO A 268 -1.89 -7.83 -5.53
CA PRO A 268 -0.68 -7.45 -6.25
C PRO A 268 -0.21 -8.52 -7.22
N VAL A 269 0.19 -8.09 -8.43
CA VAL A 269 0.76 -8.96 -9.46
C VAL A 269 2.05 -8.35 -9.98
N ILE A 270 3.08 -9.17 -10.12
CA ILE A 270 4.33 -8.80 -10.80
C ILE A 270 4.37 -9.54 -12.15
N SER A 271 4.58 -8.79 -13.23
CA SER A 271 4.68 -9.34 -14.59
C SER A 271 5.94 -8.84 -15.29
N PHE A 272 6.53 -9.64 -16.19
CA PHE A 272 7.70 -9.21 -16.98
C PHE A 272 7.34 -8.17 -18.03
N GLU A 273 6.16 -8.24 -18.61
CA GLU A 273 5.65 -7.25 -19.55
C GLU A 273 4.90 -6.16 -18.79
N LYS A 274 5.06 -4.90 -19.23
CA LYS A 274 4.32 -3.79 -18.65
C LYS A 274 2.82 -3.96 -18.93
N PRO A 275 2.00 -4.19 -17.89
CA PRO A 275 0.56 -4.28 -18.07
C PRO A 275 -0.04 -2.90 -18.36
N PRO A 276 -1.25 -2.81 -18.94
CA PRO A 276 -1.94 -1.54 -19.13
C PRO A 276 -2.29 -0.91 -17.79
N GLU A 277 -2.12 0.41 -17.70
CA GLU A 277 -2.60 1.17 -16.54
C GLU A 277 -4.13 1.19 -16.51
N LYS A 278 -4.69 1.09 -15.33
CA LYS A 278 -6.14 1.12 -15.09
C LYS A 278 -6.47 2.30 -14.20
N THR A 279 -7.49 3.06 -14.57
CA THR A 279 -8.08 4.06 -13.70
C THR A 279 -9.36 3.49 -13.11
N LEU A 280 -9.36 3.26 -11.82
CA LEU A 280 -10.52 2.74 -11.09
C LEU A 280 -11.07 3.82 -10.16
N PRO A 281 -12.39 3.96 -10.05
CA PRO A 281 -12.99 4.90 -9.10
C PRO A 281 -12.64 4.48 -7.67
N LEU A 282 -12.42 5.48 -6.80
CA LEU A 282 -12.23 5.25 -5.37
C LEU A 282 -13.51 4.63 -4.79
N PRO A 283 -13.45 3.42 -4.17
CA PRO A 283 -14.60 2.81 -3.53
C PRO A 283 -15.02 3.60 -2.28
N SER A 284 -16.22 3.39 -1.77
CA SER A 284 -16.60 3.90 -0.46
C SER A 284 -15.71 3.32 0.63
N LEU A 285 -15.53 4.08 1.71
CA LEU A 285 -14.88 3.55 2.91
C LEU A 285 -15.67 2.36 3.45
N ASP A 286 -14.98 1.27 3.66
CA ASP A 286 -15.54 0.04 4.20
C ASP A 286 -15.18 -0.12 5.68
N VAL A 287 -15.89 -1.00 6.39
CA VAL A 287 -15.61 -1.39 7.76
C VAL A 287 -15.43 -2.89 7.78
N PHE A 288 -14.20 -3.34 7.80
CA PHE A 288 -13.87 -4.76 7.95
C PHE A 288 -12.73 -4.95 8.96
N PRO A 289 -12.73 -6.07 9.69
CA PRO A 289 -11.74 -6.32 10.73
C PRO A 289 -10.34 -6.38 10.11
N GLY A 290 -9.35 -5.92 10.88
CA GLY A 290 -7.94 -6.01 10.48
C GLY A 290 -7.05 -5.98 11.71
N THR A 291 -6.03 -6.81 11.70
CA THR A 291 -4.95 -6.78 12.68
C THR A 291 -3.83 -5.84 12.19
N PRO A 292 -3.15 -5.08 13.08
CA PRO A 292 -2.01 -4.26 12.68
C PRO A 292 -0.95 -5.08 11.93
N GLY A 293 -0.37 -4.49 10.88
CA GLY A 293 0.62 -5.12 10.05
C GLY A 293 0.13 -5.36 8.61
N PHE A 294 0.91 -6.07 7.83
CA PHE A 294 0.53 -6.46 6.48
C PHE A 294 0.74 -7.95 6.22
N ASN A 295 -0.14 -8.49 5.40
CA ASN A 295 -0.07 -9.84 4.87
C ASN A 295 -0.42 -9.77 3.38
N ILE A 296 0.61 -9.75 2.54
CA ILE A 296 0.50 -9.46 1.10
C ILE A 296 0.74 -10.73 0.32
N PHE A 297 -0.22 -11.15 -0.51
CA PHE A 297 -0.04 -12.22 -1.49
C PHE A 297 0.33 -11.62 -2.84
N VAL A 298 1.39 -12.14 -3.46
CA VAL A 298 1.90 -11.65 -4.74
C VAL A 298 2.04 -12.82 -5.70
N ASP A 299 1.48 -12.68 -6.90
CA ASP A 299 1.74 -13.59 -8.02
C ASP A 299 2.84 -12.99 -8.91
N ALA A 300 3.97 -13.69 -9.00
CA ALA A 300 5.03 -13.38 -9.95
C ALA A 300 4.83 -14.22 -11.21
N VAL A 301 4.57 -13.57 -12.34
CA VAL A 301 4.35 -14.21 -13.65
C VAL A 301 5.69 -14.28 -14.39
N LEU A 302 6.25 -15.47 -14.53
CA LEU A 302 7.56 -15.72 -15.13
C LEU A 302 7.39 -16.29 -16.55
N GLN A 303 8.00 -15.63 -17.54
CA GLN A 303 8.00 -16.13 -18.92
C GLN A 303 8.99 -17.29 -19.08
N TYR A 304 8.57 -18.35 -19.76
CA TYR A 304 9.43 -19.52 -20.01
C TYR A 304 10.65 -19.21 -20.86
N ASP A 305 10.59 -18.23 -21.74
CA ASP A 305 11.75 -17.84 -22.55
C ASP A 305 12.86 -17.25 -21.68
N SER A 306 12.53 -16.42 -20.67
CA SER A 306 13.49 -15.90 -19.70
C SER A 306 14.12 -17.00 -18.85
N LEU A 307 13.30 -17.94 -18.37
CA LEU A 307 13.79 -19.10 -17.62
C LEU A 307 14.63 -20.04 -18.50
N SER A 308 14.28 -20.20 -19.76
CA SER A 308 15.05 -20.97 -20.74
C SER A 308 16.44 -20.36 -20.98
N ASN A 309 16.53 -19.04 -21.03
CA ASN A 309 17.82 -18.36 -21.19
C ASN A 309 18.74 -18.60 -19.97
N ILE A 310 18.19 -18.55 -18.75
CA ILE A 310 18.95 -18.87 -17.54
C ILE A 310 19.44 -20.32 -17.57
N LEU A 311 18.58 -21.26 -17.95
CA LEU A 311 18.95 -22.68 -18.06
C LEU A 311 20.00 -22.93 -19.14
N ASN A 312 19.91 -22.24 -20.29
CA ASN A 312 20.89 -22.35 -21.36
C ASN A 312 22.27 -21.82 -20.98
N GLN A 313 22.37 -20.76 -20.19
CA GLN A 313 23.65 -20.26 -19.67
C GLN A 313 24.40 -21.33 -18.87
N GLN A 314 23.69 -22.25 -18.26
CA GLN A 314 24.28 -23.32 -17.44
C GLN A 314 24.46 -24.64 -18.19
N LEU A 315 23.60 -24.97 -19.15
CA LEU A 315 23.55 -26.28 -19.80
C LEU A 315 24.04 -26.31 -21.23
N ALA A 316 23.91 -25.23 -22.00
CA ALA A 316 24.30 -25.24 -23.41
C ALA A 316 25.82 -25.48 -23.56
N GLY A 317 26.18 -26.38 -24.47
CA GLY A 317 27.55 -26.79 -24.71
C GLY A 317 28.06 -27.89 -23.76
N LYS A 318 27.30 -28.27 -22.74
CA LYS A 318 27.73 -29.37 -21.85
C LYS A 318 27.68 -30.70 -22.57
N GLU A 319 28.78 -31.48 -22.38
CA GLU A 319 28.96 -32.78 -22.95
C GLU A 319 28.92 -33.85 -21.84
N PHE A 320 28.21 -34.94 -22.11
CA PHE A 320 28.10 -36.07 -21.20
C PHE A 320 28.52 -37.37 -21.90
N ASP A 321 29.50 -38.04 -21.32
CA ASP A 321 29.90 -39.35 -21.75
C ASP A 321 28.92 -40.42 -21.29
N LEU A 322 28.32 -41.13 -22.24
CA LEU A 322 27.31 -42.19 -22.02
C LEU A 322 27.91 -43.55 -22.38
N ASN A 323 29.12 -43.86 -21.88
CA ASN A 323 29.81 -45.09 -22.22
C ASN A 323 29.04 -46.32 -21.72
N LYS A 324 28.83 -47.25 -22.62
CA LYS A 324 28.29 -48.58 -22.33
C LYS A 324 29.19 -49.64 -23.00
N GLY A 325 30.12 -50.19 -22.22
CA GLY A 325 31.14 -51.07 -22.72
C GLY A 325 32.23 -50.36 -23.55
N PRO A 326 32.81 -50.99 -24.58
CA PRO A 326 33.94 -50.39 -25.33
C PRO A 326 33.53 -49.26 -26.27
N VAL A 327 32.24 -49.01 -26.45
CA VAL A 327 31.73 -47.97 -27.36
C VAL A 327 31.54 -46.65 -26.61
N LYS A 328 32.33 -45.65 -26.98
CA LYS A 328 32.18 -44.29 -26.46
C LYS A 328 31.01 -43.60 -27.16
N LYS A 329 30.06 -43.11 -26.42
CA LYS A 329 28.93 -42.32 -26.87
C LYS A 329 28.89 -41.00 -26.11
N THR A 330 28.66 -39.90 -26.83
CA THR A 330 28.58 -38.56 -26.28
C THR A 330 27.20 -37.99 -26.52
N PHE A 331 26.71 -37.20 -25.53
CA PHE A 331 25.49 -36.41 -25.58
C PHE A 331 25.85 -34.97 -25.28
N ILE A 332 25.63 -34.09 -26.24
CA ILE A 332 25.92 -32.65 -26.13
C ILE A 332 24.63 -31.87 -26.10
N ILE A 333 24.40 -31.07 -25.08
CA ILE A 333 23.25 -30.17 -25.02
C ILE A 333 23.52 -28.97 -25.92
N LYS A 334 22.73 -28.79 -26.99
CA LYS A 334 22.79 -27.64 -27.87
C LYS A 334 21.94 -26.47 -27.35
N GLN A 335 20.71 -26.77 -26.93
CA GLN A 335 19.76 -25.78 -26.45
C GLN A 335 18.69 -26.43 -25.58
N CYS A 336 18.26 -25.71 -24.54
CA CYS A 336 17.11 -26.05 -23.71
C CYS A 336 15.98 -25.03 -23.91
N LYS A 337 14.74 -25.51 -23.96
CA LYS A 337 13.55 -24.65 -23.94
C LYS A 337 12.55 -25.18 -22.91
N LEU A 338 12.08 -24.29 -22.03
CA LEU A 338 11.10 -24.59 -21.01
C LEU A 338 9.68 -24.27 -21.50
N SER A 339 8.71 -25.01 -21.02
CA SER A 339 7.28 -24.74 -21.14
C SER A 339 6.51 -25.47 -20.05
N GLY A 340 5.26 -25.10 -19.79
CA GLY A 340 4.40 -25.86 -18.90
C GLY A 340 3.57 -26.89 -19.65
N THR A 341 3.09 -27.89 -18.93
CA THR A 341 2.09 -28.84 -19.45
C THR A 341 0.68 -28.31 -19.33
N GLY A 342 0.47 -27.22 -18.57
CA GLY A 342 -0.85 -26.78 -18.12
C GLY A 342 -1.41 -27.62 -16.96
N ASN A 343 -0.64 -28.58 -16.44
CA ASN A 343 -1.05 -29.48 -15.35
C ASN A 343 0.14 -29.80 -14.44
N GLU A 344 0.43 -28.92 -13.50
CA GLU A 344 1.45 -29.06 -12.43
C GLU A 344 2.88 -29.42 -12.87
N LYS A 345 3.14 -29.75 -14.13
CA LYS A 345 4.45 -30.16 -14.62
C LYS A 345 5.03 -29.16 -15.61
N MET A 346 6.36 -29.07 -15.60
CA MET A 346 7.15 -28.38 -16.60
C MET A 346 7.67 -29.36 -17.62
N ILE A 347 7.88 -28.88 -18.85
CA ILE A 347 8.55 -29.59 -19.95
C ILE A 347 9.89 -28.91 -20.19
N ILE A 348 10.97 -29.69 -20.21
CA ILE A 348 12.27 -29.27 -20.70
C ILE A 348 12.48 -29.93 -22.08
N LYS A 349 12.43 -29.16 -23.16
CA LYS A 349 12.86 -29.58 -24.47
C LYS A 349 14.35 -29.38 -24.59
N VAL A 350 15.10 -30.42 -24.93
CA VAL A 350 16.55 -30.39 -25.14
C VAL A 350 16.83 -30.73 -26.58
N ASN A 351 17.40 -29.80 -27.34
CA ASN A 351 18.06 -30.08 -28.60
C ASN A 351 19.47 -30.58 -28.30
N PHE A 352 19.82 -31.76 -28.76
CA PHE A 352 21.11 -32.39 -28.47
C PHE A 352 21.85 -32.79 -29.74
N GLY A 353 23.16 -33.00 -29.56
CA GLY A 353 24.08 -33.52 -30.58
C GLY A 353 25.09 -34.47 -29.98
N GLY A 354 26.14 -34.76 -30.74
CA GLY A 354 27.21 -35.67 -30.34
C GLY A 354 27.17 -36.97 -31.16
N SER A 355 27.08 -38.12 -30.52
CA SER A 355 27.01 -39.42 -31.25
C SER A 355 25.67 -39.61 -31.96
N ALA A 356 24.69 -38.79 -31.72
CA ALA A 356 23.42 -38.67 -32.48
C ALA A 356 22.90 -37.26 -32.32
N ASP A 357 22.14 -36.78 -33.31
CA ASP A 357 21.46 -35.48 -33.24
C ASP A 357 19.95 -35.69 -33.01
N GLY A 358 19.31 -34.75 -32.31
CA GLY A 358 17.86 -34.84 -32.09
C GLY A 358 17.30 -33.96 -31.01
N VAL A 359 16.09 -34.33 -30.62
CA VAL A 359 15.33 -33.68 -29.56
C VAL A 359 14.98 -34.69 -28.47
N ALA A 360 15.09 -34.26 -27.21
CA ALA A 360 14.57 -34.99 -26.08
C ALA A 360 13.62 -34.10 -25.27
N TYR A 361 12.55 -34.67 -24.75
CA TYR A 361 11.64 -33.99 -23.84
C TYR A 361 11.71 -34.66 -22.47
N PHE A 362 11.83 -33.82 -21.44
CA PHE A 362 11.78 -34.23 -20.06
C PHE A 362 10.58 -33.52 -19.39
N THR A 363 9.98 -34.21 -18.44
CA THR A 363 8.89 -33.66 -17.64
C THR A 363 9.19 -33.83 -16.16
N GLY A 364 8.84 -32.82 -15.35
CA GLY A 364 9.01 -32.88 -13.90
C GLY A 364 8.15 -31.82 -13.21
N LYS A 365 8.02 -31.94 -11.88
CA LYS A 365 7.23 -31.03 -11.06
C LYS A 365 8.13 -29.97 -10.45
N PRO A 366 7.89 -28.65 -10.66
CA PRO A 366 8.62 -27.60 -9.95
C PRO A 366 8.22 -27.60 -8.48
N VAL A 367 9.20 -27.59 -7.60
CA VAL A 367 9.03 -27.56 -6.14
C VAL A 367 9.99 -26.53 -5.56
N TYR A 368 9.54 -25.81 -4.54
CA TYR A 368 10.38 -24.88 -3.80
C TYR A 368 11.01 -25.55 -2.59
N ASP A 369 12.32 -25.42 -2.48
CA ASP A 369 13.09 -25.77 -1.30
C ASP A 369 13.28 -24.49 -0.46
N GLU A 370 12.55 -24.42 0.67
CA GLU A 370 12.56 -23.26 1.55
C GLU A 370 13.91 -23.08 2.27
N GLN A 371 14.64 -24.17 2.52
CA GLN A 371 15.93 -24.10 3.24
C GLN A 371 17.02 -23.51 2.35
N GLN A 372 16.95 -23.76 1.05
CA GLN A 372 17.96 -23.32 0.08
C GLN A 372 17.48 -22.15 -0.78
N ASN A 373 16.25 -21.69 -0.63
CA ASN A 373 15.61 -20.68 -1.51
C ASN A 373 15.66 -21.04 -2.99
N LEU A 374 15.51 -22.33 -3.32
CA LEU A 374 15.62 -22.83 -4.68
C LEU A 374 14.28 -23.32 -5.22
N ILE A 375 13.96 -22.98 -6.47
CA ILE A 375 12.99 -23.73 -7.25
C ILE A 375 13.75 -24.83 -7.99
N GLN A 376 13.41 -26.08 -7.74
CA GLN A 376 13.97 -27.24 -8.40
C GLN A 376 12.88 -28.06 -9.10
N ILE A 377 13.25 -28.79 -10.15
CA ILE A 377 12.31 -29.64 -10.87
C ILE A 377 12.48 -31.06 -10.35
N ASN A 378 11.56 -31.50 -9.48
CA ASN A 378 11.52 -32.85 -8.93
C ASN A 378 10.89 -33.83 -9.91
N ASP A 379 11.19 -35.12 -9.70
CA ASP A 379 10.67 -36.21 -10.53
C ASP A 379 10.93 -36.01 -12.03
N LEU A 380 12.07 -35.35 -12.35
CA LEU A 380 12.47 -35.16 -13.73
C LEU A 380 12.76 -36.52 -14.37
N ASP A 381 12.08 -36.83 -15.45
CA ASP A 381 12.32 -38.04 -16.26
C ASP A 381 12.02 -37.77 -17.73
N PHE A 382 12.43 -38.68 -18.61
CA PHE A 382 12.06 -38.62 -20.00
C PHE A 382 10.56 -38.67 -20.16
N ASP A 383 10.02 -37.82 -21.04
CA ASP A 383 8.64 -37.97 -21.47
C ASP A 383 8.42 -39.33 -22.17
N VAL A 384 7.22 -39.87 -22.04
CA VAL A 384 6.89 -41.20 -22.55
C VAL A 384 7.20 -41.35 -24.05
N LYS A 385 6.84 -40.36 -24.87
CA LYS A 385 7.12 -40.39 -26.32
C LYS A 385 8.62 -40.32 -26.62
N THR A 386 9.38 -39.59 -25.84
CA THR A 386 10.85 -39.54 -25.94
C THR A 386 11.45 -40.87 -25.54
N ARG A 387 11.03 -41.46 -24.44
CA ARG A 387 11.47 -42.77 -23.97
C ARG A 387 11.23 -43.83 -25.00
N ASP A 388 10.02 -43.93 -25.53
CA ASP A 388 9.65 -44.92 -26.50
C ASP A 388 10.41 -44.78 -27.83
N LYS A 389 10.65 -43.52 -28.25
CA LYS A 389 11.46 -43.25 -29.44
C LYS A 389 12.93 -43.66 -29.22
N PHE A 390 13.53 -43.31 -28.08
CA PHE A 390 14.90 -43.66 -27.75
C PHE A 390 15.11 -45.17 -27.68
N LEU A 391 14.22 -45.89 -27.01
CA LEU A 391 14.31 -47.36 -26.91
C LEU A 391 14.27 -48.03 -28.25
N ARG A 392 13.47 -47.51 -29.23
CA ARG A 392 13.36 -48.10 -30.57
C ARG A 392 14.52 -47.73 -31.51
N THR A 393 15.12 -46.55 -31.35
CA THR A 393 16.08 -46.03 -32.33
C THR A 393 17.52 -45.95 -31.82
N ALA A 394 17.70 -45.65 -30.55
CA ALA A 394 19.00 -45.45 -29.92
C ALA A 394 18.90 -45.69 -28.41
N GLY A 395 18.74 -46.95 -28.00
CA GLY A 395 18.51 -47.33 -26.60
C GLY A 395 19.56 -46.82 -25.60
N TRP A 396 20.77 -46.53 -26.08
CA TRP A 396 21.83 -45.90 -25.25
C TRP A 396 21.53 -44.47 -24.81
N LEU A 397 20.64 -43.75 -25.54
CA LEU A 397 20.15 -42.42 -25.16
C LEU A 397 19.19 -42.48 -23.96
N PHE A 398 18.52 -43.62 -23.76
CA PHE A 398 17.72 -43.82 -22.56
C PHE A 398 18.63 -44.14 -21.37
N ASN A 399 19.27 -43.08 -20.82
CA ASN A 399 20.25 -43.18 -19.79
C ASN A 399 19.95 -42.22 -18.65
N ARG A 400 19.83 -42.75 -17.44
CA ARG A 400 19.56 -41.95 -16.23
C ARG A 400 20.63 -40.89 -15.94
N LYS A 401 21.86 -41.06 -16.41
CA LYS A 401 22.93 -40.06 -16.27
C LYS A 401 22.49 -38.72 -16.90
N ILE A 402 21.84 -38.74 -18.06
CA ILE A 402 21.30 -37.51 -18.71
C ILE A 402 20.31 -36.81 -17.79
N VAL A 403 19.34 -37.56 -17.25
CA VAL A 403 18.34 -37.03 -16.32
C VAL A 403 18.99 -36.42 -15.09
N THR A 404 19.91 -37.15 -14.47
CA THR A 404 20.63 -36.69 -13.27
C THR A 404 21.43 -35.42 -13.53
N GLU A 405 22.12 -35.35 -14.67
CA GLU A 405 22.92 -34.17 -15.00
C GLU A 405 22.02 -32.95 -15.30
N ILE A 406 20.92 -33.13 -16.04
CA ILE A 406 19.97 -32.04 -16.29
C ILE A 406 19.34 -31.57 -14.97
N SER A 407 18.95 -32.48 -14.06
CA SER A 407 18.37 -32.15 -12.76
C SER A 407 19.29 -31.31 -11.87
N LYS A 408 20.61 -31.50 -11.94
CA LYS A 408 21.57 -30.69 -11.18
C LYS A 408 21.52 -29.22 -11.54
N TYR A 409 21.22 -28.91 -12.80
CA TYR A 409 21.21 -27.55 -13.33
C TYR A 409 19.79 -26.99 -13.52
N ALA A 410 18.76 -27.83 -13.44
CA ALA A 410 17.36 -27.40 -13.48
C ALA A 410 16.91 -26.84 -12.14
N LYS A 411 17.71 -25.88 -11.61
CA LYS A 411 17.51 -25.20 -10.34
C LYS A 411 17.58 -23.70 -10.57
N PHE A 412 16.68 -22.99 -9.92
CA PHE A 412 16.59 -21.52 -10.01
C PHE A 412 16.73 -20.97 -8.59
N ASP A 413 17.89 -20.33 -8.33
CA ASP A 413 18.21 -19.71 -7.05
C ASP A 413 17.46 -18.39 -6.92
N LEU A 414 16.62 -18.29 -5.89
CA LEU A 414 15.83 -17.10 -5.57
C LEU A 414 16.45 -16.24 -4.46
N THR A 415 17.58 -16.66 -3.88
CA THR A 415 18.19 -15.97 -2.73
C THR A 415 18.44 -14.50 -3.03
N PHE A 416 19.05 -14.20 -4.17
CA PHE A 416 19.30 -12.82 -4.58
C PHE A 416 17.99 -12.01 -4.69
N PHE A 417 16.94 -12.58 -5.27
CA PHE A 417 15.65 -11.88 -5.44
C PHE A 417 14.94 -11.65 -4.10
N ILE A 418 14.98 -12.63 -3.20
CA ILE A 418 14.38 -12.54 -1.86
C ILE A 418 15.12 -11.50 -1.02
N ASP A 419 16.45 -11.51 -1.03
CA ASP A 419 17.26 -10.56 -0.27
C ASP A 419 17.15 -9.15 -0.81
N ALA A 420 17.15 -8.98 -2.13
CA ALA A 420 16.93 -7.68 -2.77
C ALA A 420 15.51 -7.14 -2.46
N ALA A 421 14.49 -8.00 -2.50
CA ALA A 421 13.12 -7.64 -2.14
C ALA A 421 13.03 -7.20 -0.68
N ARG A 422 13.66 -7.95 0.24
CA ARG A 422 13.71 -7.62 1.67
C ARG A 422 14.41 -6.29 1.92
N PHE A 423 15.56 -6.09 1.33
CA PHE A 423 16.32 -4.84 1.47
C PHE A 423 15.54 -3.64 0.96
N ASN A 424 15.03 -3.72 -0.27
CA ASN A 424 14.28 -2.63 -0.88
C ASN A 424 12.99 -2.33 -0.12
N MET A 425 12.24 -3.35 0.29
CA MET A 425 11.01 -3.16 1.06
C MET A 425 11.29 -2.46 2.39
N ASN A 426 12.28 -2.94 3.17
CA ASN A 426 12.63 -2.32 4.44
C ASN A 426 13.06 -0.85 4.28
N ASN A 427 13.79 -0.51 3.22
CA ASN A 427 14.14 0.88 2.93
C ASN A 427 12.91 1.72 2.61
N GLN A 428 11.98 1.20 1.81
CA GLN A 428 10.74 1.91 1.45
C GLN A 428 9.79 2.08 2.65
N LEU A 429 9.77 1.12 3.56
CA LEU A 429 8.96 1.19 4.79
C LEU A 429 9.50 2.20 5.81
N ASN A 430 10.82 2.52 5.80
CA ASN A 430 11.49 3.31 6.82
C ASN A 430 12.05 4.64 6.30
N GLN A 431 11.26 5.36 5.56
CA GLN A 431 11.64 6.67 5.02
C GLN A 431 10.56 7.73 5.23
N GLU A 432 10.92 8.97 5.03
CA GLU A 432 9.97 10.05 4.89
C GLU A 432 9.42 10.04 3.46
N TRP A 433 8.14 9.72 3.30
CA TRP A 433 7.51 9.61 1.98
C TRP A 433 7.16 10.96 1.38
N VAL A 434 6.69 11.86 2.26
CA VAL A 434 6.49 13.28 2.00
C VAL A 434 6.83 14.04 3.27
N LYS A 435 7.11 15.34 3.16
CA LYS A 435 7.47 16.19 4.30
C LYS A 435 6.48 16.05 5.46
N GLY A 436 6.98 15.61 6.61
CA GLY A 436 6.20 15.41 7.84
C GLY A 436 5.43 14.09 7.90
N ILE A 437 5.57 13.19 6.92
CA ILE A 437 4.93 11.85 6.92
C ILE A 437 6.01 10.78 6.77
N ARG A 438 6.25 10.04 7.83
CA ARG A 438 7.29 9.02 7.91
C ARG A 438 6.73 7.63 8.18
N GLY A 439 7.19 6.65 7.40
CA GLY A 439 6.95 5.24 7.64
C GLY A 439 7.94 4.62 8.61
N TYR A 440 7.48 3.64 9.37
CA TYR A 440 8.28 2.77 10.24
C TYR A 440 7.77 1.35 10.08
N GLY A 441 8.60 0.46 9.57
CA GLY A 441 8.14 -0.89 9.31
C GLY A 441 9.26 -1.90 9.13
N SER A 442 8.88 -3.16 9.10
CA SER A 442 9.78 -4.27 8.86
C SER A 442 9.07 -5.40 8.11
N LEU A 443 9.75 -5.97 7.13
CA LEU A 443 9.35 -7.20 6.49
C LEU A 443 9.80 -8.38 7.38
N ALA A 444 8.83 -9.08 7.98
CA ALA A 444 9.11 -10.21 8.86
C ALA A 444 9.48 -11.47 8.07
N GLY A 445 8.79 -11.73 6.95
CA GLY A 445 9.05 -12.92 6.14
C GLY A 445 8.51 -12.84 4.72
N ILE A 446 9.15 -13.62 3.84
CA ILE A 446 8.67 -13.94 2.49
C ILE A 446 8.59 -15.47 2.42
N ARG A 447 7.41 -16.01 2.13
CA ARG A 447 7.17 -17.43 1.99
C ARG A 447 6.53 -17.73 0.64
N LEU A 448 7.05 -18.70 -0.11
CA LEU A 448 6.37 -19.20 -1.30
C LEU A 448 5.17 -20.05 -0.89
N VAL A 449 4.04 -19.78 -1.53
CA VAL A 449 2.75 -20.46 -1.29
C VAL A 449 2.49 -21.52 -2.34
N GLY A 450 2.89 -21.27 -3.59
CA GLY A 450 2.69 -22.21 -4.68
C GLY A 450 3.43 -21.86 -5.95
N ILE A 451 3.65 -22.87 -6.79
CA ILE A 451 4.25 -22.74 -8.11
C ILE A 451 3.30 -23.41 -9.12
N TYR A 452 2.88 -22.66 -10.13
CA TYR A 452 1.86 -23.07 -11.08
C TYR A 452 2.39 -22.98 -12.52
N PRO A 453 2.82 -24.10 -13.12
CA PRO A 453 3.35 -24.12 -14.47
C PRO A 453 2.21 -24.18 -15.50
N LEU A 454 1.68 -23.02 -15.84
CA LEU A 454 0.68 -22.88 -16.89
C LEU A 454 1.30 -23.10 -18.28
N SER A 455 0.50 -23.25 -19.31
CA SER A 455 1.01 -23.58 -20.66
C SER A 455 1.95 -22.50 -21.23
N GLN A 456 1.69 -21.23 -20.95
CA GLN A 456 2.42 -20.09 -21.53
C GLN A 456 3.43 -19.45 -20.56
N TYR A 457 3.20 -19.50 -19.24
CA TYR A 457 4.02 -18.88 -18.22
C TYR A 457 3.98 -19.67 -16.91
N LEU A 458 4.97 -19.43 -16.08
CA LEU A 458 5.05 -19.95 -14.72
C LEU A 458 4.57 -18.88 -13.74
N VAL A 459 3.62 -19.21 -12.87
CA VAL A 459 3.21 -18.34 -11.78
C VAL A 459 3.86 -18.83 -10.48
N VAL A 460 4.53 -17.93 -9.78
CA VAL A 460 5.07 -18.17 -8.43
C VAL A 460 4.30 -17.29 -7.46
N ARG A 461 3.47 -17.92 -6.62
CA ARG A 461 2.71 -17.23 -5.58
C ARG A 461 3.51 -17.18 -4.29
N SER A 462 3.65 -15.99 -3.74
CA SER A 462 4.33 -15.75 -2.47
C SER A 462 3.44 -14.99 -1.50
N ASN A 463 3.73 -15.14 -0.21
CA ASN A 463 3.13 -14.40 0.89
C ASN A 463 4.21 -13.62 1.64
N TRP A 464 3.98 -12.32 1.80
CA TRP A 464 4.89 -11.36 2.42
C TRP A 464 4.19 -10.80 3.65
N SER A 465 4.81 -10.94 4.81
CA SER A 465 4.24 -10.48 6.07
C SER A 465 5.17 -9.54 6.80
N GLY A 466 4.61 -8.59 7.53
CA GLY A 466 5.40 -7.62 8.25
C GLY A 466 4.54 -6.62 9.00
N PHE A 467 5.19 -5.57 9.45
CA PHE A 467 4.58 -4.47 10.17
C PHE A 467 4.89 -3.13 9.47
N LEU A 468 3.93 -2.24 9.50
CA LEU A 468 4.09 -0.85 9.04
C LEU A 468 3.25 0.06 9.94
N SER A 469 3.84 1.14 10.41
CA SER A 469 3.15 2.26 11.03
C SER A 469 3.57 3.57 10.36
N VAL A 470 2.73 4.58 10.46
CA VAL A 470 2.98 5.89 9.86
C VAL A 470 2.86 6.95 10.95
N LYS A 471 3.85 7.84 11.01
CA LYS A 471 3.82 9.02 11.87
C LYS A 471 3.65 10.27 11.04
N VAL A 472 2.72 11.13 11.46
CA VAL A 472 2.45 12.42 10.84
C VAL A 472 2.81 13.51 11.85
N ASP A 473 3.94 14.19 11.61
CA ASP A 473 4.46 15.24 12.50
C ASP A 473 3.92 16.64 12.14
N ALA A 474 3.50 16.84 10.91
CA ALA A 474 2.92 18.10 10.44
C ALA A 474 1.76 17.83 9.50
N ILE A 475 0.58 18.30 9.86
CA ILE A 475 -0.57 18.32 8.94
C ILE A 475 -0.59 19.73 8.33
N ASP A 476 -0.30 19.81 7.03
CA ASP A 476 -0.44 21.07 6.30
C ASP A 476 -1.92 21.28 6.01
N PHE A 477 -2.52 22.21 6.72
CA PHE A 477 -3.91 22.65 6.55
C PHE A 477 -4.04 23.81 5.55
N SER A 478 -3.05 24.07 4.71
CA SER A 478 -3.22 25.01 3.62
C SER A 478 -4.27 24.41 2.65
N LEU A 479 -5.51 24.76 2.93
CA LEU A 479 -6.68 24.48 2.10
C LEU A 479 -6.72 25.40 0.89
#